data_bf1c413cbddaef39c3466131ae4b16de
#
_entry.id   bf1c413cbddaef39c3466131ae4b16de
#
_cell.length_a   1.000
_cell.length_b   1.000
_cell.length_c   1.000
_cell.angle_alpha   90.00
_cell.angle_beta   90.00
_cell.angle_gamma   90.00
#
_symmetry.space_group_name_H-M   'P 1'
#
loop_
_entity.id
_entity.type
_entity.pdbx_description
1 polymer ?
#
loop_
_entity_poly.entity_id
_entity_poly.type
_entity_poly.pdbx_seq_one_letter_code
_entity_poly.pdbx_strand_id
1 'polypeptide(L)'
;MGRLIYKPYVPYLIADLLVLVVSVVVVLAWFPLSTEVPFQKYSVYMCVFSAVWLLLSYLCHRYVPVKYMKMGQDIFRLTVAAIGVFGVMCGYMWLYEGRNFSIWVLLTIWLAMLAASLVFLVLKHAYRYALDQDDVPFVAPKREPQTVLKAAEHISDADKRALQESILEFAPEKVLRYVEKNVDLYSTNTFTLRSTDLYNIKKLPNYRFDALVNFMPLNHIRGVNKLFVTVNDKLPDNGIWICCYEPQSITKRNILKRFPPVIGWLYYVAFFCYKRVLPKLFMTSRLYFDIMEGKHRVLSKAEVLGRLCYCGFEIIDERKKGELHYVVAKRKFRPEITVRRLYGIFVKLNRVGKNGKVFKVYKFRTMHPYSEFLQAYIYERYSLQEGGKFNHDIRVTSLGRFMRRCWIDELPMLFNLLKGDMKLVGVRPISKHYFSLYSQELQEKRVRHKPGLLPPFYADMPKTLEEIEASEMRYLTMCEEKGTLVTDFVYFWKIFYTIVFKRSRSH
;
A
#
# COMPACT_ATOMS: atom_id res chain seq x y z
N MET A 1 15.67 14.89 31.93
CA MET A 1 14.34 15.07 32.57
C MET A 1 13.51 15.99 31.67
N GLY A 2 12.50 15.48 30.98
CA GLY A 2 11.61 16.29 30.13
C GLY A 2 10.73 17.19 30.98
N ARG A 3 10.45 18.40 30.52
CA ARG A 3 9.53 19.32 31.20
C ARG A 3 8.19 18.63 31.41
N LEU A 4 7.70 18.55 32.64
CA LEU A 4 6.40 17.97 33.01
C LEU A 4 5.23 18.67 32.29
N ILE A 5 5.40 19.96 31.97
CA ILE A 5 4.39 20.77 31.30
C ILE A 5 4.85 21.02 29.86
N TYR A 6 4.04 20.58 28.89
CA TYR A 6 4.26 20.82 27.47
C TYR A 6 2.94 21.20 26.78
N LYS A 7 3.02 21.91 25.66
CA LYS A 7 1.85 22.26 24.85
C LYS A 7 1.40 21.02 24.07
N PRO A 8 0.20 20.46 24.32
CA PRO A 8 -0.28 19.28 23.63
C PRO A 8 -0.57 19.60 22.15
N TYR A 9 -0.31 18.63 21.28
CA TYR A 9 -0.70 18.73 19.89
C TYR A 9 -2.19 18.43 19.76
N VAL A 10 -2.98 19.48 19.56
CA VAL A 10 -4.45 19.47 19.58
C VAL A 10 -5.08 18.35 18.74
N PRO A 11 -4.62 18.04 17.49
CA PRO A 11 -5.21 16.94 16.72
C PRO A 11 -5.12 15.56 17.38
N TYR A 12 -4.09 15.31 18.22
CA TYR A 12 -3.98 14.03 18.94
C TYR A 12 -4.90 13.96 20.15
N LEU A 13 -5.10 15.09 20.80
CA LEU A 13 -6.08 15.20 21.87
C LEU A 13 -7.50 14.97 21.37
N ILE A 14 -7.87 15.62 20.25
CA ILE A 14 -9.18 15.42 19.59
C ILE A 14 -9.37 13.95 19.19
N ALA A 15 -8.35 13.33 18.62
CA ALA A 15 -8.43 11.94 18.22
C ALA A 15 -8.63 11.01 19.41
N ASP A 16 -7.95 11.26 20.53
CA ASP A 16 -8.12 10.46 21.75
C ASP A 16 -9.53 10.65 22.35
N LEU A 17 -10.07 11.87 22.33
CA LEU A 17 -11.47 12.15 22.71
C LEU A 17 -12.46 11.40 21.83
N LEU A 18 -12.27 11.40 20.52
CA LEU A 18 -13.13 10.65 19.59
C LEU A 18 -13.07 9.14 19.85
N VAL A 19 -11.86 8.59 20.04
CA VAL A 19 -11.67 7.18 20.39
C VAL A 19 -12.40 6.84 21.69
N LEU A 20 -12.34 7.73 22.69
CA LEU A 20 -13.00 7.57 23.97
C LEU A 20 -14.53 7.53 23.81
N VAL A 21 -15.09 8.51 23.13
CA VAL A 21 -16.55 8.57 22.86
C VAL A 21 -17.02 7.33 22.12
N VAL A 22 -16.31 6.93 21.04
CA VAL A 22 -16.68 5.74 20.26
C VAL A 22 -16.61 4.47 21.11
N SER A 23 -15.55 4.32 21.91
CA SER A 23 -15.38 3.13 22.76
C SER A 23 -16.49 3.04 23.84
N VAL A 24 -16.85 4.16 24.45
CA VAL A 24 -17.96 4.20 25.42
C VAL A 24 -19.28 3.86 24.76
N VAL A 25 -19.59 4.46 23.61
CA VAL A 25 -20.84 4.19 22.87
C VAL A 25 -20.94 2.73 22.45
N VAL A 26 -19.85 2.15 21.91
CA VAL A 26 -19.81 0.74 21.49
C VAL A 26 -20.05 -0.20 22.68
N VAL A 27 -19.41 0.07 23.82
CA VAL A 27 -19.57 -0.79 25.00
C VAL A 27 -20.97 -0.66 25.60
N LEU A 28 -21.52 0.55 25.68
CA LEU A 28 -22.89 0.75 26.17
C LEU A 28 -23.94 0.13 25.24
N ALA A 29 -23.70 0.10 23.94
CA ALA A 29 -24.57 -0.59 22.99
C ALA A 29 -24.51 -2.13 23.11
N TRP A 30 -23.36 -2.67 23.50
CA TRP A 30 -23.15 -4.11 23.66
C TRP A 30 -23.61 -4.65 25.02
N PHE A 31 -23.45 -3.85 26.09
CA PHE A 31 -23.93 -4.18 27.43
C PHE A 31 -25.13 -3.29 27.72
N PRO A 32 -26.38 -3.80 27.55
CA PRO A 32 -27.55 -3.04 27.96
C PRO A 32 -27.46 -2.70 29.44
N LEU A 33 -27.70 -1.46 29.79
CA LEU A 33 -27.71 -0.98 31.16
C LEU A 33 -28.69 -1.85 31.97
N SER A 34 -28.20 -2.49 33.02
CA SER A 34 -29.08 -3.19 33.93
C SER A 34 -30.05 -2.19 34.54
N THR A 35 -31.33 -2.52 34.60
CA THR A 35 -32.38 -1.66 35.17
C THR A 35 -32.14 -1.33 36.64
N GLU A 36 -31.22 -2.07 37.31
CA GLU A 36 -30.90 -1.94 38.72
C GLU A 36 -29.90 -0.80 39.02
N VAL A 37 -29.13 -0.30 38.03
CA VAL A 37 -28.14 0.74 38.29
C VAL A 37 -28.54 2.02 37.50
N PRO A 38 -28.83 3.14 38.21
CA PRO A 38 -29.22 4.38 37.56
C PRO A 38 -28.19 4.86 36.58
N PHE A 39 -28.62 5.33 35.39
CA PHE A 39 -27.76 5.91 34.34
C PHE A 39 -26.79 6.96 34.89
N GLN A 40 -27.23 7.76 35.86
CA GLN A 40 -26.44 8.78 36.51
C GLN A 40 -25.16 8.20 37.19
N LYS A 41 -25.23 6.98 37.72
CA LYS A 41 -24.10 6.31 38.35
C LYS A 41 -23.05 5.88 37.32
N TYR A 42 -23.48 5.34 36.16
CA TYR A 42 -22.58 5.02 35.05
C TYR A 42 -21.91 6.27 34.45
N SER A 43 -22.64 7.38 34.35
CA SER A 43 -22.11 8.62 33.82
C SER A 43 -20.95 9.17 34.66
N VAL A 44 -21.02 9.08 35.99
CA VAL A 44 -19.93 9.51 36.89
C VAL A 44 -18.67 8.65 36.65
N TYR A 45 -18.80 7.32 36.59
CA TYR A 45 -17.67 6.44 36.30
C TYR A 45 -17.05 6.73 34.93
N MET A 46 -17.85 6.98 33.92
CA MET A 46 -17.36 7.34 32.58
C MET A 46 -16.64 8.70 32.56
N CYS A 47 -17.14 9.68 33.29
CA CYS A 47 -16.48 10.98 33.45
C CYS A 47 -15.12 10.84 34.16
N VAL A 48 -15.08 10.07 35.27
CA VAL A 48 -13.83 9.80 36.00
C VAL A 48 -12.83 9.05 35.12
N PHE A 49 -13.28 7.97 34.44
CA PHE A 49 -12.45 7.22 33.51
C PHE A 49 -11.86 8.13 32.42
N SER A 50 -12.69 8.98 31.83
CA SER A 50 -12.27 9.90 30.79
C SER A 50 -11.24 10.91 31.27
N ALA A 51 -11.48 11.49 32.43
CA ALA A 51 -10.56 12.44 33.04
C ALA A 51 -9.21 11.79 33.37
N VAL A 52 -9.22 10.62 33.97
CA VAL A 52 -8.01 9.85 34.32
C VAL A 52 -7.25 9.44 33.05
N TRP A 53 -7.97 9.00 32.01
CA TRP A 53 -7.37 8.64 30.71
C TRP A 53 -6.62 9.82 30.09
N LEU A 54 -7.27 10.98 30.00
CA LEU A 54 -6.68 12.19 29.43
C LEU A 54 -5.50 12.69 30.25
N LEU A 55 -5.63 12.70 31.58
CA LEU A 55 -4.57 13.13 32.49
C LEU A 55 -3.33 12.24 32.39
N LEU A 56 -3.48 10.93 32.50
CA LEU A 56 -2.37 10.00 32.41
C LEU A 56 -1.76 9.96 31.01
N SER A 57 -2.57 10.10 29.97
CA SER A 57 -2.08 10.26 28.59
C SER A 57 -1.23 11.52 28.43
N TYR A 58 -1.63 12.63 29.04
CA TYR A 58 -0.85 13.86 29.05
C TYR A 58 0.45 13.68 29.83
N LEU A 59 0.42 13.15 31.02
CA LEU A 59 1.61 12.91 31.86
C LEU A 59 2.60 11.94 31.19
N CYS A 60 2.10 10.95 30.46
CA CYS A 60 2.93 10.04 29.66
C CYS A 60 3.41 10.64 28.32
N HIS A 61 3.21 11.93 28.07
CA HIS A 61 3.66 12.65 26.86
C HIS A 61 3.13 12.02 25.56
N ARG A 62 1.89 11.49 25.56
CA ARG A 62 1.26 10.90 24.34
C ARG A 62 0.88 11.94 23.28
N TYR A 63 0.65 13.19 23.69
CA TYR A 63 0.23 14.27 22.79
C TYR A 63 1.39 15.09 22.20
N VAL A 64 2.60 14.55 22.20
CA VAL A 64 3.76 15.17 21.54
C VAL A 64 3.74 14.82 20.04
N PRO A 65 4.07 15.79 19.14
CA PRO A 65 4.10 15.53 17.70
C PRO A 65 5.05 14.38 17.32
N VAL A 66 4.59 13.50 16.42
CA VAL A 66 5.32 12.29 15.98
C VAL A 66 6.70 12.59 15.36
N LYS A 67 6.95 13.83 14.92
CA LYS A 67 8.22 14.22 14.31
C LYS A 67 9.45 13.84 15.17
N TYR A 68 9.26 13.68 16.46
CA TYR A 68 10.33 13.47 17.42
C TYR A 68 10.31 12.09 18.10
N MET A 69 9.39 11.18 17.74
CA MET A 69 9.23 9.93 18.46
C MET A 69 9.33 8.68 17.59
N LYS A 70 9.99 7.65 18.14
CA LYS A 70 9.97 6.30 17.57
C LYS A 70 8.69 5.58 17.99
N MET A 71 8.13 4.74 17.10
CA MET A 71 6.90 4.00 17.35
C MET A 71 6.92 3.16 18.64
N GLY A 72 8.07 2.53 18.96
CA GLY A 72 8.22 1.78 20.21
C GLY A 72 8.05 2.64 21.46
N GLN A 73 8.50 3.90 21.44
CA GLN A 73 8.30 4.85 22.54
C GLN A 73 6.82 5.23 22.69
N ASP A 74 6.11 5.42 21.59
CA ASP A 74 4.67 5.71 21.61
C ASP A 74 3.85 4.54 22.14
N ILE A 75 4.21 3.30 21.77
CA ILE A 75 3.57 2.08 22.31
C ILE A 75 3.85 1.97 23.82
N PHE A 76 5.09 2.13 24.25
CA PHE A 76 5.45 2.08 25.65
C PHE A 76 4.65 3.10 26.48
N ARG A 77 4.54 4.35 26.01
CA ARG A 77 3.76 5.41 26.67
C ARG A 77 2.26 5.08 26.73
N LEU A 78 1.71 4.54 25.64
CA LEU A 78 0.32 4.07 25.63
C LEU A 78 0.11 2.96 26.67
N THR A 79 1.02 1.98 26.73
CA THR A 79 0.92 0.86 27.66
C THR A 79 1.01 1.33 29.09
N VAL A 80 1.96 2.22 29.43
CA VAL A 80 2.10 2.79 30.78
C VAL A 80 0.86 3.59 31.18
N ALA A 81 0.34 4.43 30.28
CA ALA A 81 -0.88 5.19 30.53
C ALA A 81 -2.09 4.26 30.76
N ALA A 82 -2.26 3.24 29.92
CA ALA A 82 -3.37 2.30 30.02
C ALA A 82 -3.33 1.47 31.31
N ILE A 83 -2.16 0.96 31.73
CA ILE A 83 -1.99 0.26 33.00
C ILE A 83 -2.29 1.20 34.17
N GLY A 84 -1.79 2.42 34.11
CA GLY A 84 -2.05 3.44 35.14
C GLY A 84 -3.54 3.74 35.28
N VAL A 85 -4.26 3.93 34.17
CA VAL A 85 -5.73 4.15 34.18
C VAL A 85 -6.45 2.97 34.81
N PHE A 86 -6.11 1.73 34.42
CA PHE A 86 -6.73 0.55 34.98
C PHE A 86 -6.52 0.46 36.49
N GLY A 87 -5.28 0.69 36.98
CA GLY A 87 -4.95 0.69 38.39
C GLY A 87 -5.71 1.76 39.19
N VAL A 88 -5.76 3.00 38.68
CA VAL A 88 -6.50 4.10 39.32
C VAL A 88 -7.99 3.80 39.39
N MET A 89 -8.58 3.25 38.32
CA MET A 89 -10.00 2.92 38.31
C MET A 89 -10.35 1.75 39.23
N CYS A 90 -9.48 0.74 39.33
CA CYS A 90 -9.64 -0.34 40.32
C CYS A 90 -9.58 0.20 41.76
N GLY A 91 -8.63 1.10 42.03
CA GLY A 91 -8.53 1.79 43.32
C GLY A 91 -9.74 2.66 43.64
N TYR A 92 -10.25 3.41 42.66
CA TYR A 92 -11.47 4.20 42.79
C TYR A 92 -12.70 3.32 43.12
N MET A 93 -12.87 2.19 42.42
CA MET A 93 -13.93 1.25 42.67
C MET A 93 -13.84 0.63 44.07
N TRP A 94 -12.64 0.32 44.54
CA TRP A 94 -12.40 -0.23 45.85
C TRP A 94 -12.73 0.76 46.96
N LEU A 95 -12.37 2.04 46.79
CA LEU A 95 -12.54 3.09 47.84
C LEU A 95 -13.99 3.59 47.94
N TYR A 96 -14.70 3.71 46.84
CA TYR A 96 -15.98 4.44 46.81
C TYR A 96 -17.22 3.58 46.70
N GLU A 97 -17.19 2.38 46.11
CA GLU A 97 -18.40 1.56 45.97
C GLU A 97 -18.15 0.09 45.58
N GLY A 98 -17.27 -0.61 46.21
CA GLY A 98 -16.72 -1.93 45.83
C GLY A 98 -17.66 -3.08 45.43
N ARG A 99 -18.98 -2.88 45.32
CA ARG A 99 -19.93 -3.96 44.98
C ARG A 99 -20.92 -3.67 43.85
N ASN A 100 -21.06 -2.42 43.40
CA ASN A 100 -22.18 -2.04 42.50
C ASN A 100 -21.79 -1.75 41.06
N PHE A 101 -20.50 -1.82 40.70
CA PHE A 101 -20.02 -1.65 39.32
C PHE A 101 -19.30 -2.91 38.85
N SER A 102 -19.70 -3.44 37.71
CA SER A 102 -19.09 -4.67 37.15
C SER A 102 -17.68 -4.40 36.66
N ILE A 103 -16.70 -5.09 37.22
CA ILE A 103 -15.32 -5.08 36.75
C ILE A 103 -15.19 -5.50 35.28
N TRP A 104 -16.14 -6.33 34.80
CA TRP A 104 -16.20 -6.75 33.41
C TRP A 104 -16.51 -5.58 32.44
N VAL A 105 -17.37 -4.65 32.84
CA VAL A 105 -17.68 -3.44 32.07
C VAL A 105 -16.44 -2.55 32.01
N LEU A 106 -15.78 -2.32 33.15
CA LEU A 106 -14.51 -1.55 33.18
C LEU A 106 -13.45 -2.20 32.27
N LEU A 107 -13.25 -3.51 32.37
CA LEU A 107 -12.29 -4.26 31.57
C LEU A 107 -12.60 -4.16 30.07
N THR A 108 -13.87 -4.25 29.70
CA THR A 108 -14.29 -4.16 28.30
C THR A 108 -14.07 -2.77 27.72
N ILE A 109 -14.41 -1.70 28.47
CA ILE A 109 -14.15 -0.31 28.07
C ILE A 109 -12.63 -0.08 27.92
N TRP A 110 -11.85 -0.53 28.90
CA TRP A 110 -10.41 -0.39 28.89
C TRP A 110 -9.78 -1.12 27.70
N LEU A 111 -10.19 -2.35 27.39
CA LEU A 111 -9.73 -3.11 26.22
C LEU A 111 -10.14 -2.44 24.90
N ALA A 112 -11.38 -1.94 24.81
CA ALA A 112 -11.84 -1.23 23.64
C ALA A 112 -11.02 0.05 23.38
N MET A 113 -10.78 0.83 24.44
CA MET A 113 -9.92 2.02 24.39
C MET A 113 -8.49 1.70 23.99
N LEU A 114 -7.90 0.65 24.56
CA LEU A 114 -6.55 0.21 24.24
C LEU A 114 -6.46 -0.24 22.77
N ALA A 115 -7.40 -1.05 22.30
CA ALA A 115 -7.45 -1.53 20.93
C ALA A 115 -7.60 -0.36 19.93
N ALA A 116 -8.56 0.53 20.17
CA ALA A 116 -8.78 1.70 19.30
C ALA A 116 -7.57 2.67 19.32
N SER A 117 -6.95 2.89 20.48
CA SER A 117 -5.72 3.71 20.60
C SER A 117 -4.53 3.06 19.88
N LEU A 118 -4.39 1.73 19.90
CA LEU A 118 -3.36 1.02 19.12
C LEU A 118 -3.60 1.17 17.62
N VAL A 119 -4.85 1.02 17.15
CA VAL A 119 -5.18 1.26 15.74
C VAL A 119 -4.85 2.68 15.32
N PHE A 120 -5.26 3.68 16.12
CA PHE A 120 -4.93 5.09 15.87
C PHE A 120 -3.42 5.32 15.82
N LEU A 121 -2.65 4.74 16.74
CA LEU A 121 -1.20 4.86 16.79
C LEU A 121 -0.55 4.26 15.52
N VAL A 122 -1.01 3.08 15.07
CA VAL A 122 -0.53 2.47 13.82
C VAL A 122 -0.85 3.36 12.62
N LEU A 123 -2.07 3.88 12.52
CA LEU A 123 -2.47 4.78 11.44
C LEU A 123 -1.67 6.08 11.45
N LYS A 124 -1.46 6.68 12.63
CA LYS A 124 -0.63 7.88 12.84
C LYS A 124 0.80 7.67 12.32
N HIS A 125 1.45 6.57 12.67
CA HIS A 125 2.81 6.27 12.21
C HIS A 125 2.86 5.89 10.72
N ALA A 126 1.85 5.16 10.22
CA ALA A 126 1.72 4.85 8.80
C ALA A 126 1.52 6.12 7.95
N TYR A 127 0.69 7.06 8.43
CA TYR A 127 0.50 8.36 7.79
C TYR A 127 1.81 9.18 7.75
N ARG A 128 2.55 9.22 8.87
CA ARG A 128 3.85 9.86 8.90
C ARG A 128 4.84 9.22 7.94
N TYR A 129 4.94 7.88 7.95
CA TYR A 129 5.80 7.17 7.01
C TYR A 129 5.47 7.53 5.56
N ALA A 130 4.17 7.67 5.25
CA ALA A 130 3.75 8.14 3.95
C ALA A 130 4.15 9.60 3.67
N LEU A 131 4.16 10.50 4.68
CA LEU A 131 4.61 11.88 4.53
C LEU A 131 6.11 12.00 4.27
N ASP A 132 6.91 11.15 4.92
CA ASP A 132 8.38 11.17 4.81
C ASP A 132 8.88 10.49 3.50
N GLN A 133 8.00 9.81 2.76
CA GLN A 133 8.32 9.34 1.41
C GLN A 133 8.20 10.52 0.44
N ASP A 134 9.34 11.13 0.06
CA ASP A 134 9.33 12.08 -1.03
C ASP A 134 8.96 11.38 -2.33
N ASP A 135 8.11 12.01 -3.12
CA ASP A 135 7.84 11.62 -4.49
C ASP A 135 9.10 11.97 -5.31
N VAL A 136 10.07 11.07 -5.32
CA VAL A 136 11.20 11.19 -6.24
C VAL A 136 10.65 10.88 -7.63
N PRO A 137 10.63 11.83 -8.56
CA PRO A 137 10.27 11.53 -9.92
C PRO A 137 11.22 10.45 -10.44
N PHE A 138 10.67 9.45 -11.12
CA PHE A 138 11.47 8.46 -11.81
C PHE A 138 12.21 9.18 -12.94
N VAL A 139 13.46 9.52 -12.69
CA VAL A 139 14.37 10.03 -13.72
C VAL A 139 15.14 8.83 -14.23
N ALA A 140 14.98 8.50 -15.50
CA ALA A 140 15.80 7.49 -16.14
C ALA A 140 17.27 7.92 -16.02
N PRO A 141 18.14 7.13 -15.37
CA PRO A 141 19.53 7.50 -15.19
C PRO A 141 20.24 7.60 -16.55
N LYS A 142 21.31 8.40 -16.57
CA LYS A 142 22.15 8.58 -17.77
C LYS A 142 22.68 7.20 -18.22
N ARG A 143 22.69 6.97 -19.54
CA ARG A 143 23.29 5.78 -20.13
C ARG A 143 24.79 5.76 -19.80
N GLU A 144 25.25 4.66 -19.22
CA GLU A 144 26.69 4.40 -19.09
C GLU A 144 27.26 3.90 -20.43
N PRO A 145 28.53 4.16 -20.71
CA PRO A 145 29.18 3.62 -21.92
C PRO A 145 29.10 2.09 -21.91
N GLN A 146 28.74 1.52 -23.03
CA GLN A 146 28.67 0.06 -23.21
C GLN A 146 30.06 -0.54 -23.14
N THR A 147 30.24 -1.57 -22.34
CA THR A 147 31.42 -2.43 -22.38
C THR A 147 31.28 -3.36 -23.58
N VAL A 148 32.32 -3.45 -24.40
CA VAL A 148 32.36 -4.41 -25.51
C VAL A 148 32.42 -5.82 -24.91
N LEU A 149 31.40 -6.61 -25.16
CA LEU A 149 31.37 -8.01 -24.77
C LEU A 149 32.47 -8.78 -25.53
N LYS A 150 33.06 -9.80 -24.88
CA LYS A 150 33.89 -10.77 -25.58
C LYS A 150 33.03 -11.52 -26.60
N ALA A 151 33.63 -11.91 -27.71
CA ALA A 151 32.97 -12.77 -28.67
C ALA A 151 32.39 -14.01 -27.96
N ALA A 152 31.14 -14.31 -28.28
CA ALA A 152 30.46 -15.47 -27.70
C ALA A 152 31.03 -16.74 -28.37
N GLU A 153 31.52 -17.66 -27.55
CA GLU A 153 31.90 -19.00 -27.95
C GLU A 153 30.87 -19.97 -27.39
N HIS A 154 30.65 -21.07 -28.08
CA HIS A 154 29.82 -22.15 -27.56
C HIS A 154 30.65 -23.10 -26.69
N ILE A 155 30.04 -23.59 -25.62
CA ILE A 155 30.64 -24.62 -24.76
C ILE A 155 30.71 -25.97 -25.52
N SER A 156 31.58 -26.86 -25.05
CA SER A 156 31.72 -28.20 -25.67
C SER A 156 30.41 -29.00 -25.59
N ASP A 157 30.24 -29.97 -26.50
CA ASP A 157 29.05 -30.83 -26.47
C ASP A 157 28.94 -31.67 -25.19
N ALA A 158 30.07 -31.99 -24.55
CA ALA A 158 30.10 -32.65 -23.25
C ALA A 158 29.54 -31.74 -22.15
N ASP A 159 30.01 -30.49 -22.08
CA ASP A 159 29.53 -29.49 -21.11
C ASP A 159 28.07 -29.14 -21.33
N LYS A 160 27.61 -29.09 -22.59
CA LYS A 160 26.22 -28.89 -22.95
C LYS A 160 25.31 -29.96 -22.35
N ARG A 161 25.68 -31.23 -22.51
CA ARG A 161 24.93 -32.36 -21.94
C ARG A 161 24.93 -32.30 -20.42
N ALA A 162 26.05 -32.05 -19.79
CA ALA A 162 26.19 -31.94 -18.34
C ALA A 162 25.29 -30.76 -17.80
N LEU A 163 25.29 -29.64 -18.49
CA LEU A 163 24.42 -28.50 -18.11
C LEU A 163 22.95 -28.85 -18.26
N GLN A 164 22.53 -29.52 -19.33
CA GLN A 164 21.15 -29.95 -19.53
C GLN A 164 20.70 -30.92 -18.44
N GLU A 165 21.51 -31.94 -18.14
CA GLU A 165 21.24 -32.91 -17.08
C GLU A 165 21.10 -32.23 -15.73
N SER A 166 22.03 -31.33 -15.38
CA SER A 166 21.98 -30.57 -14.14
C SER A 166 20.71 -29.71 -14.03
N ILE A 167 20.24 -29.09 -15.12
CA ILE A 167 19.01 -28.31 -15.11
C ILE A 167 17.77 -29.23 -14.97
N LEU A 168 17.78 -30.39 -15.64
CA LEU A 168 16.67 -31.36 -15.61
C LEU A 168 16.48 -32.01 -14.24
N GLU A 169 17.50 -32.05 -13.38
CA GLU A 169 17.36 -32.50 -11.98
C GLU A 169 16.37 -31.68 -11.17
N PHE A 170 16.20 -30.41 -11.46
CA PHE A 170 15.33 -29.51 -10.67
C PHE A 170 14.26 -28.73 -11.48
N ALA A 171 14.34 -28.75 -12.79
CA ALA A 171 13.40 -28.08 -13.66
C ALA A 171 12.85 -29.04 -14.75
N PRO A 172 11.53 -29.04 -14.99
CA PRO A 172 10.97 -29.87 -16.08
C PRO A 172 11.51 -29.43 -17.44
N GLU A 173 11.58 -30.36 -18.40
CA GLU A 173 12.02 -30.10 -19.78
C GLU A 173 11.32 -28.91 -20.44
N LYS A 174 10.04 -28.70 -20.14
CA LYS A 174 9.27 -27.55 -20.63
C LYS A 174 9.86 -26.18 -20.18
N VAL A 175 10.61 -26.16 -19.08
CA VAL A 175 11.32 -24.98 -18.58
C VAL A 175 12.61 -24.80 -19.37
N LEU A 176 13.38 -25.87 -19.53
CA LEU A 176 14.61 -25.85 -20.32
C LEU A 176 14.34 -25.31 -21.73
N ARG A 177 13.39 -25.90 -22.46
CA ARG A 177 12.97 -25.43 -23.80
C ARG A 177 12.51 -23.96 -23.80
N TYR A 178 11.88 -23.49 -22.72
CA TYR A 178 11.48 -22.10 -22.62
C TYR A 178 12.66 -21.16 -22.44
N VAL A 179 13.67 -21.55 -21.66
CA VAL A 179 14.88 -20.76 -21.48
C VAL A 179 15.70 -20.74 -22.77
N GLU A 180 15.91 -21.87 -23.42
CA GLU A 180 16.62 -22.02 -24.70
C GLU A 180 16.01 -21.15 -25.82
N LYS A 181 14.69 -21.03 -25.81
CA LYS A 181 13.98 -20.14 -26.77
C LYS A 181 14.32 -18.66 -26.60
N ASN A 182 14.65 -18.22 -25.39
CA ASN A 182 14.81 -16.80 -25.06
C ASN A 182 16.26 -16.36 -24.94
N VAL A 183 17.19 -17.29 -24.67
CA VAL A 183 18.62 -17.02 -24.53
C VAL A 183 19.42 -18.21 -25.07
N ASP A 184 20.60 -17.91 -25.60
CA ASP A 184 21.56 -18.97 -25.92
C ASP A 184 22.19 -19.49 -24.63
N LEU A 185 21.65 -20.60 -24.14
CA LEU A 185 22.03 -21.18 -22.86
C LEU A 185 23.46 -21.77 -22.89
N TYR A 186 23.95 -22.08 -24.08
CA TYR A 186 25.25 -22.78 -24.32
C TYR A 186 26.37 -21.82 -24.71
N SER A 187 26.11 -20.52 -24.67
CA SER A 187 27.13 -19.50 -24.88
C SER A 187 27.95 -19.28 -23.61
N THR A 188 29.25 -19.03 -23.77
CA THR A 188 30.15 -18.60 -22.68
C THR A 188 29.76 -17.25 -22.06
N ASN A 189 28.89 -16.51 -22.75
CA ASN A 189 28.35 -15.25 -22.26
C ASN A 189 27.03 -15.40 -21.49
N THR A 190 26.52 -16.65 -21.32
CA THR A 190 25.34 -16.94 -20.50
C THR A 190 25.77 -17.59 -19.20
N PHE A 191 25.29 -17.05 -18.08
CA PHE A 191 25.56 -17.61 -16.76
C PHE A 191 24.28 -18.12 -16.11
N THR A 192 24.30 -19.39 -15.76
CA THR A 192 23.16 -20.07 -15.09
C THR A 192 23.47 -20.28 -13.62
N LEU A 193 22.45 -20.07 -12.77
CA LEU A 193 22.59 -20.29 -11.32
C LEU A 193 21.27 -20.76 -10.70
N ARG A 194 21.41 -21.41 -9.54
CA ARG A 194 20.30 -21.75 -8.65
C ARG A 194 20.67 -21.33 -7.23
N SER A 195 20.62 -20.03 -6.96
CA SER A 195 21.08 -19.47 -5.69
C SER A 195 20.13 -18.47 -5.09
N THR A 196 20.00 -18.50 -3.76
CA THR A 196 19.34 -17.48 -2.95
C THR A 196 20.30 -16.38 -2.50
N ASP A 197 21.61 -16.64 -2.58
CA ASP A 197 22.63 -15.75 -2.08
C ASP A 197 23.07 -14.73 -3.14
N LEU A 198 22.99 -13.47 -2.74
CA LEU A 198 23.48 -12.34 -3.53
C LEU A 198 25.00 -12.32 -3.73
N TYR A 199 25.75 -12.99 -2.84
CA TYR A 199 27.20 -13.01 -2.89
C TYR A 199 27.70 -13.63 -4.20
N ASN A 200 27.09 -14.72 -4.64
CA ASN A 200 27.47 -15.42 -5.87
C ASN A 200 27.34 -14.51 -7.10
N ILE A 201 26.30 -13.66 -7.14
CA ILE A 201 26.10 -12.73 -8.25
C ILE A 201 27.01 -11.50 -8.12
N LYS A 202 27.27 -11.02 -6.91
CA LYS A 202 28.16 -9.87 -6.69
C LYS A 202 29.57 -10.12 -7.16
N LYS A 203 30.07 -11.35 -7.00
CA LYS A 203 31.41 -11.74 -7.45
C LYS A 203 31.58 -11.82 -8.97
N LEU A 204 30.49 -11.92 -9.72
CA LEU A 204 30.54 -11.89 -11.17
C LEU A 204 31.09 -10.54 -11.65
N PRO A 205 31.87 -10.53 -12.75
CA PRO A 205 32.34 -9.30 -13.38
C PRO A 205 31.15 -8.49 -13.93
N ASN A 206 31.28 -7.17 -13.92
CA ASN A 206 30.25 -6.28 -14.46
C ASN A 206 30.28 -6.33 -16.00
N TYR A 207 29.08 -6.28 -16.60
CA TYR A 207 28.87 -6.21 -18.06
C TYR A 207 29.53 -7.35 -18.86
N ARG A 208 29.76 -8.52 -18.22
CA ARG A 208 30.45 -9.66 -18.87
C ARG A 208 29.49 -10.60 -19.57
N PHE A 209 28.25 -10.72 -19.11
CA PHE A 209 27.30 -11.70 -19.56
C PHE A 209 26.16 -11.10 -20.36
N ASP A 210 25.84 -11.69 -21.52
CA ASP A 210 24.67 -11.32 -22.31
C ASP A 210 23.37 -11.77 -21.63
N ALA A 211 23.43 -12.89 -20.89
CA ALA A 211 22.30 -13.40 -20.17
C ALA A 211 22.70 -13.96 -18.80
N LEU A 212 21.81 -13.74 -17.84
CA LEU A 212 21.83 -14.37 -16.52
C LEU A 212 20.52 -15.12 -16.30
N VAL A 213 20.57 -16.37 -15.82
CA VAL A 213 19.40 -17.19 -15.57
C VAL A 213 19.45 -17.73 -14.15
N ASN A 214 18.45 -17.40 -13.31
CA ASN A 214 18.34 -17.95 -11.96
C ASN A 214 17.09 -18.83 -11.83
N PHE A 215 17.29 -20.10 -11.62
CA PHE A 215 16.23 -21.08 -11.41
C PHE A 215 15.70 -21.11 -9.97
N MET A 216 16.30 -20.37 -9.03
CA MET A 216 15.81 -20.28 -7.67
C MET A 216 14.62 -19.30 -7.60
N PRO A 217 13.47 -19.74 -7.03
CA PRO A 217 12.31 -18.86 -6.90
C PRO A 217 12.60 -17.63 -6.04
N LEU A 218 12.21 -16.46 -6.52
CA LEU A 218 12.36 -15.16 -5.84
C LEU A 218 11.68 -15.14 -4.46
N ASN A 219 10.76 -16.06 -4.22
CA ASN A 219 10.07 -16.23 -2.93
C ASN A 219 11.03 -16.56 -1.77
N HIS A 220 12.21 -17.09 -2.06
CA HIS A 220 13.22 -17.48 -1.08
C HIS A 220 14.32 -16.42 -0.89
N ILE A 221 14.25 -15.30 -1.60
CA ILE A 221 15.29 -14.26 -1.59
C ILE A 221 14.86 -13.07 -0.73
N ARG A 222 15.61 -12.78 0.35
CA ARG A 222 15.29 -11.70 1.30
C ARG A 222 15.20 -10.33 0.63
N GLY A 223 16.14 -9.98 -0.25
CA GLY A 223 16.28 -8.67 -0.85
C GLY A 223 16.04 -8.63 -2.35
N VAL A 224 14.81 -8.88 -2.84
CA VAL A 224 14.52 -8.98 -4.29
C VAL A 224 15.00 -7.75 -5.07
N ASN A 225 14.78 -6.52 -4.58
CA ASN A 225 15.26 -5.32 -5.26
C ASN A 225 16.80 -5.26 -5.27
N LYS A 226 17.45 -5.68 -4.17
CA LYS A 226 18.92 -5.74 -4.14
C LYS A 226 19.45 -6.75 -5.15
N LEU A 227 18.75 -7.90 -5.27
CA LEU A 227 19.08 -8.90 -6.31
C LEU A 227 18.98 -8.25 -7.70
N PHE A 228 17.84 -7.65 -8.02
CA PHE A 228 17.62 -7.08 -9.35
C PHE A 228 18.62 -5.97 -9.69
N VAL A 229 18.94 -5.10 -8.75
CA VAL A 229 19.97 -4.08 -8.93
C VAL A 229 21.35 -4.72 -9.14
N THR A 230 21.70 -5.73 -8.33
CA THR A 230 22.98 -6.44 -8.49
C THR A 230 23.08 -7.12 -9.87
N VAL A 231 21.99 -7.75 -10.33
CA VAL A 231 21.92 -8.34 -11.67
C VAL A 231 22.02 -7.28 -12.76
N ASN A 232 21.34 -6.14 -12.58
CA ASN A 232 21.42 -5.01 -13.52
C ASN A 232 22.85 -4.51 -13.70
N ASP A 233 23.65 -4.45 -12.62
CA ASP A 233 25.07 -4.06 -12.67
C ASP A 233 25.95 -5.09 -13.39
N LYS A 234 25.49 -6.33 -13.56
CA LYS A 234 26.27 -7.42 -14.21
C LYS A 234 25.98 -7.55 -15.71
N LEU A 235 24.83 -7.08 -16.15
CA LEU A 235 24.36 -7.17 -17.52
C LEU A 235 24.69 -5.90 -18.30
N PRO A 236 25.09 -5.99 -19.58
CA PRO A 236 25.18 -4.84 -20.49
C PRO A 236 23.77 -4.34 -20.86
N ASP A 237 23.72 -3.22 -21.57
CA ASP A 237 22.47 -2.75 -22.18
C ASP A 237 21.91 -3.82 -23.11
N ASN A 238 20.61 -4.06 -23.01
CA ASN A 238 19.88 -5.13 -23.68
C ASN A 238 20.20 -6.57 -23.18
N GLY A 239 21.06 -6.75 -22.18
CA GLY A 239 21.30 -8.05 -21.56
C GLY A 239 20.03 -8.63 -20.93
N ILE A 240 19.92 -9.95 -20.97
CA ILE A 240 18.71 -10.68 -20.57
C ILE A 240 18.84 -11.23 -19.15
N TRP A 241 17.81 -11.01 -18.36
CA TRP A 241 17.62 -11.65 -17.05
C TRP A 241 16.42 -12.58 -17.08
N ILE A 242 16.63 -13.87 -16.75
CA ILE A 242 15.54 -14.83 -16.56
C ILE A 242 15.47 -15.21 -15.09
N CYS A 243 14.31 -15.06 -14.48
CA CYS A 243 14.03 -15.46 -13.10
C CYS A 243 12.66 -16.12 -12.97
N CYS A 244 12.45 -16.82 -11.86
CA CYS A 244 11.18 -17.47 -11.60
C CYS A 244 10.65 -17.14 -10.21
N TYR A 245 9.34 -17.28 -10.02
CA TYR A 245 8.66 -17.08 -8.76
C TYR A 245 7.36 -17.89 -8.69
N GLU A 246 6.92 -18.18 -7.47
CA GLU A 246 5.60 -18.72 -7.20
C GLU A 246 4.65 -17.56 -6.92
N PRO A 247 3.64 -17.31 -7.79
CA PRO A 247 2.68 -16.24 -7.54
C PRO A 247 1.68 -16.60 -6.46
N GLN A 248 1.22 -15.59 -5.72
CA GLN A 248 0.21 -15.71 -4.66
C GLN A 248 -1.02 -16.52 -5.07
N SER A 249 -1.45 -16.45 -6.34
CA SER A 249 -2.62 -17.17 -6.85
C SER A 249 -2.43 -18.69 -6.83
N ILE A 250 -1.22 -19.17 -7.09
CA ILE A 250 -0.87 -20.60 -7.04
C ILE A 250 -0.81 -21.05 -5.59
N THR A 251 -0.09 -20.34 -4.72
CA THR A 251 -0.04 -20.64 -3.28
C THR A 251 -1.44 -20.71 -2.67
N LYS A 252 -2.30 -19.71 -2.98
CA LYS A 252 -3.69 -19.70 -2.53
C LYS A 252 -4.45 -20.95 -3.00
N ARG A 253 -4.37 -21.25 -4.30
CA ARG A 253 -5.05 -22.43 -4.87
C ARG A 253 -4.60 -23.72 -4.20
N ASN A 254 -3.29 -23.89 -3.97
CA ASN A 254 -2.73 -25.09 -3.37
C ASN A 254 -3.18 -25.26 -1.91
N ILE A 255 -3.21 -24.18 -1.14
CA ILE A 255 -3.72 -24.19 0.24
C ILE A 255 -5.21 -24.57 0.25
N LEU A 256 -6.05 -23.89 -0.56
CA LEU A 256 -7.49 -24.13 -0.57
C LEU A 256 -7.87 -25.52 -1.10
N LYS A 257 -7.03 -26.16 -1.92
CA LYS A 257 -7.21 -27.56 -2.35
C LYS A 257 -6.85 -28.58 -1.27
N ARG A 258 -5.94 -28.22 -0.36
CA ARG A 258 -5.42 -29.14 0.67
C ARG A 258 -6.33 -29.28 1.88
N PHE A 259 -7.15 -28.28 2.18
CA PHE A 259 -8.00 -28.23 3.38
C PHE A 259 -9.46 -28.03 3.01
N PRO A 260 -10.42 -28.46 3.87
CA PRO A 260 -11.84 -28.14 3.74
C PRO A 260 -12.05 -26.61 3.60
N PRO A 261 -13.11 -26.16 2.91
CA PRO A 261 -13.28 -24.75 2.52
C PRO A 261 -13.10 -23.73 3.65
N VAL A 262 -13.73 -23.94 4.80
CA VAL A 262 -13.65 -23.01 5.94
C VAL A 262 -12.26 -23.00 6.55
N ILE A 263 -11.71 -24.16 6.84
CA ILE A 263 -10.37 -24.32 7.44
C ILE A 263 -9.31 -23.79 6.45
N GLY A 264 -9.44 -24.13 5.17
CA GLY A 264 -8.55 -23.66 4.12
C GLY A 264 -8.50 -22.14 4.02
N TRP A 265 -9.65 -21.46 4.13
CA TRP A 265 -9.71 -20.01 4.14
C TRP A 265 -9.09 -19.40 5.40
N LEU A 266 -9.38 -19.92 6.58
CA LEU A 266 -8.77 -19.44 7.84
C LEU A 266 -7.26 -19.63 7.80
N TYR A 267 -6.80 -20.81 7.39
CA TYR A 267 -5.36 -21.08 7.23
C TYR A 267 -4.71 -20.15 6.20
N TYR A 268 -5.36 -19.94 5.04
CA TYR A 268 -4.84 -19.03 4.03
C TYR A 268 -4.74 -17.58 4.54
N VAL A 269 -5.72 -17.10 5.28
CA VAL A 269 -5.68 -15.74 5.86
C VAL A 269 -4.53 -15.62 6.85
N ALA A 270 -4.37 -16.57 7.77
CA ALA A 270 -3.27 -16.61 8.73
C ALA A 270 -1.91 -16.68 8.01
N PHE A 271 -1.78 -17.57 7.03
CA PHE A 271 -0.59 -17.71 6.19
C PHE A 271 -0.27 -16.42 5.42
N PHE A 272 -1.28 -15.80 4.82
CA PHE A 272 -1.14 -14.53 4.10
C PHE A 272 -0.68 -13.41 5.03
N CYS A 273 -1.30 -13.26 6.20
CA CYS A 273 -0.87 -12.28 7.19
C CYS A 273 0.58 -12.53 7.60
N TYR A 274 0.95 -13.76 7.91
CA TYR A 274 2.30 -14.13 8.35
C TYR A 274 3.35 -13.94 7.24
N LYS A 275 3.13 -14.46 6.03
CA LYS A 275 4.13 -14.49 4.95
C LYS A 275 4.14 -13.25 4.04
N ARG A 276 3.07 -12.44 4.06
CA ARG A 276 2.94 -11.27 3.19
C ARG A 276 2.77 -9.94 3.92
N VAL A 277 1.99 -9.91 5.01
CA VAL A 277 1.72 -8.66 5.73
C VAL A 277 2.84 -8.34 6.72
N LEU A 278 3.18 -9.28 7.63
CA LEU A 278 4.21 -9.05 8.65
C LEU A 278 5.57 -8.62 8.09
N PRO A 279 6.11 -9.19 6.99
CA PRO A 279 7.38 -8.72 6.42
C PRO A 279 7.34 -7.30 5.85
N LYS A 280 6.15 -6.72 5.65
CA LYS A 280 5.96 -5.38 5.10
C LYS A 280 5.62 -4.33 6.16
N LEU A 281 5.18 -4.73 7.32
CA LEU A 281 4.93 -3.84 8.44
C LEU A 281 6.24 -3.44 9.10
N PHE A 282 6.36 -2.16 9.41
CA PHE A 282 7.57 -1.59 10.02
C PHE A 282 7.95 -2.27 11.34
N MET A 283 6.96 -2.59 12.17
CA MET A 283 7.18 -3.19 13.50
C MET A 283 7.66 -4.63 13.44
N THR A 284 7.03 -5.44 12.60
CA THR A 284 7.22 -6.89 12.59
C THR A 284 8.23 -7.35 11.55
N SER A 285 8.58 -6.48 10.59
CA SER A 285 9.47 -6.86 9.49
C SER A 285 10.85 -7.30 9.96
N ARG A 286 11.41 -6.64 11.00
CA ARG A 286 12.72 -6.99 11.53
C ARG A 286 12.68 -8.37 12.16
N LEU A 287 11.78 -8.58 13.11
CA LEU A 287 11.59 -9.88 13.76
C LEU A 287 11.26 -11.00 12.76
N TYR A 288 10.38 -10.71 11.79
CA TYR A 288 10.05 -11.69 10.74
C TYR A 288 11.29 -12.13 9.95
N PHE A 289 12.14 -11.17 9.53
CA PHE A 289 13.33 -11.52 8.75
C PHE A 289 14.44 -12.17 9.59
N ASP A 290 14.50 -11.90 10.88
CA ASP A 290 15.45 -12.55 11.78
C ASP A 290 15.05 -14.02 12.03
N ILE A 291 13.75 -14.33 12.09
CA ILE A 291 13.25 -15.70 12.28
C ILE A 291 13.21 -16.48 10.95
N MET A 292 12.73 -15.87 9.87
CA MET A 292 12.43 -16.57 8.62
C MET A 292 13.48 -16.40 7.52
N GLU A 293 14.52 -15.58 7.76
CA GLU A 293 15.58 -15.27 6.80
C GLU A 293 15.08 -14.81 5.40
N GLY A 294 13.81 -14.50 5.30
CA GLY A 294 13.15 -14.10 4.05
C GLY A 294 12.70 -15.26 3.15
N LYS A 295 12.72 -16.50 3.66
CA LYS A 295 12.25 -17.69 2.93
C LYS A 295 10.73 -17.76 2.82
N HIS A 296 10.23 -18.38 1.76
CA HIS A 296 8.81 -18.68 1.52
C HIS A 296 7.89 -17.44 1.57
N ARG A 297 8.32 -16.31 1.03
CA ARG A 297 7.49 -15.10 0.95
C ARG A 297 6.41 -15.23 -0.12
N VAL A 298 5.26 -14.62 0.13
CA VAL A 298 4.19 -14.53 -0.87
C VAL A 298 4.41 -13.31 -1.75
N LEU A 299 4.61 -13.53 -3.04
CA LEU A 299 4.79 -12.50 -4.05
C LEU A 299 3.60 -12.50 -5.02
N SER A 300 3.13 -11.33 -5.42
CA SER A 300 2.13 -11.22 -6.50
C SER A 300 2.80 -10.95 -7.83
N LYS A 301 2.12 -11.31 -8.93
CA LYS A 301 2.58 -11.03 -10.30
C LYS A 301 2.93 -9.55 -10.47
N ALA A 302 2.00 -8.65 -10.16
CA ALA A 302 2.22 -7.21 -10.29
C ALA A 302 3.40 -6.69 -9.45
N GLU A 303 3.62 -7.25 -8.26
CA GLU A 303 4.75 -6.85 -7.42
C GLU A 303 6.09 -7.28 -8.03
N VAL A 304 6.21 -8.51 -8.57
CA VAL A 304 7.47 -8.99 -9.18
C VAL A 304 7.79 -8.20 -10.44
N LEU A 305 6.82 -8.09 -11.34
CA LEU A 305 7.02 -7.35 -12.59
C LEU A 305 7.29 -5.86 -12.33
N GLY A 306 6.56 -5.25 -11.40
CA GLY A 306 6.79 -3.85 -11.02
C GLY A 306 8.17 -3.60 -10.40
N ARG A 307 8.69 -4.55 -9.61
CA ARG A 307 10.06 -4.48 -9.07
C ARG A 307 11.12 -4.59 -10.16
N LEU A 308 10.90 -5.43 -11.19
CA LEU A 308 11.80 -5.52 -12.34
C LEU A 308 11.84 -4.19 -13.08
N CYS A 309 10.69 -3.61 -13.42
CA CYS A 309 10.62 -2.30 -14.07
C CYS A 309 11.28 -1.20 -13.21
N TYR A 310 11.01 -1.19 -11.90
CA TYR A 310 11.64 -0.26 -10.95
C TYR A 310 13.16 -0.39 -10.90
N CYS A 311 13.68 -1.61 -11.08
CA CYS A 311 15.12 -1.90 -11.09
C CYS A 311 15.75 -1.82 -12.48
N GLY A 312 15.12 -1.15 -13.45
CA GLY A 312 15.69 -0.84 -14.76
C GLY A 312 15.51 -1.91 -15.82
N PHE A 313 14.60 -2.85 -15.63
CA PHE A 313 14.29 -3.90 -16.60
C PHE A 313 12.97 -3.63 -17.34
N GLU A 314 12.93 -4.02 -18.60
CA GLU A 314 11.72 -4.15 -19.42
C GLU A 314 11.28 -5.62 -19.46
N ILE A 315 9.99 -5.88 -19.32
CA ILE A 315 9.45 -7.24 -19.36
C ILE A 315 9.22 -7.66 -20.81
N ILE A 316 9.96 -8.66 -21.27
CA ILE A 316 9.83 -9.19 -22.63
C ILE A 316 8.74 -10.26 -22.67
N ASP A 317 8.83 -11.26 -21.82
CA ASP A 317 7.84 -12.33 -21.74
C ASP A 317 7.65 -12.82 -20.30
N GLU A 318 6.48 -13.41 -20.05
CA GLU A 318 6.16 -14.03 -18.77
C GLU A 318 5.25 -15.22 -19.02
N ARG A 319 5.69 -16.40 -18.60
CA ARG A 319 4.99 -17.66 -18.81
C ARG A 319 4.93 -18.49 -17.53
N LYS A 320 3.77 -19.10 -17.33
CA LYS A 320 3.63 -20.15 -16.33
C LYS A 320 4.18 -21.48 -16.88
N LYS A 321 5.10 -22.08 -16.12
CA LYS A 321 5.64 -23.42 -16.40
C LYS A 321 5.62 -24.22 -15.10
N GLY A 322 4.71 -25.20 -15.02
CA GLY A 322 4.44 -25.92 -13.77
C GLY A 322 3.80 -25.03 -12.71
N GLU A 323 4.35 -25.04 -11.51
CA GLU A 323 3.90 -24.24 -10.37
C GLU A 323 4.62 -22.87 -10.27
N LEU A 324 5.55 -22.59 -11.17
CA LEU A 324 6.32 -21.36 -11.20
C LEU A 324 5.95 -20.49 -12.43
N HIS A 325 6.09 -19.18 -12.25
CA HIS A 325 6.11 -18.23 -13.35
C HIS A 325 7.56 -17.85 -13.65
N TYR A 326 7.94 -17.93 -14.91
CA TYR A 326 9.23 -17.51 -15.43
C TYR A 326 9.06 -16.18 -16.13
N VAL A 327 9.97 -15.26 -15.87
CA VAL A 327 9.97 -13.92 -16.45
C VAL A 327 11.27 -13.74 -17.21
N VAL A 328 11.16 -13.31 -18.46
CA VAL A 328 12.25 -12.84 -19.29
C VAL A 328 12.23 -11.32 -19.26
N ALA A 329 13.29 -10.74 -18.76
CA ALA A 329 13.42 -9.29 -18.60
C ALA A 329 14.71 -8.80 -19.25
N LYS A 330 14.65 -7.65 -19.91
CA LYS A 330 15.77 -7.04 -20.64
C LYS A 330 16.26 -5.81 -19.89
N ARG A 331 17.56 -5.67 -19.69
CA ARG A 331 18.12 -4.46 -19.09
C ARG A 331 17.93 -3.27 -20.00
N LYS A 332 17.36 -2.20 -19.50
CA LYS A 332 17.07 -0.97 -20.22
C LYS A 332 17.91 0.22 -19.74
N PHE A 333 18.10 0.32 -18.44
CA PHE A 333 18.88 1.39 -17.81
C PHE A 333 19.35 0.97 -16.43
N ARG A 334 20.35 1.67 -15.89
CA ARG A 334 20.78 1.52 -14.51
C ARG A 334 19.87 2.34 -13.58
N PRO A 335 19.22 1.74 -12.58
CA PRO A 335 18.38 2.49 -11.67
C PRO A 335 19.20 3.37 -10.73
N GLU A 336 18.73 4.58 -10.44
CA GLU A 336 19.23 5.35 -9.30
C GLU A 336 18.79 4.64 -8.00
N ILE A 337 19.79 4.23 -7.22
CA ILE A 337 19.55 3.42 -6.01
C ILE A 337 19.23 4.32 -4.83
N THR A 338 18.02 4.82 -4.74
CA THR A 338 17.40 5.03 -3.44
C THR A 338 16.58 3.79 -3.14
N VAL A 339 17.14 2.85 -2.36
CA VAL A 339 16.43 1.62 -1.96
C VAL A 339 15.28 1.97 -1.01
N ARG A 340 14.30 2.71 -1.50
CA ARG A 340 13.09 3.02 -0.74
C ARG A 340 12.14 1.85 -0.86
N ARG A 341 11.62 1.41 0.27
CA ARG A 341 10.58 0.39 0.31
C ARG A 341 9.26 1.09 0.01
N LEU A 342 8.72 0.87 -1.19
CA LEU A 342 7.41 1.39 -1.60
C LEU A 342 6.27 0.55 -0.99
N TYR A 343 6.31 0.37 0.32
CA TYR A 343 5.23 -0.24 1.08
C TYR A 343 4.57 0.83 1.93
N GLY A 344 3.30 0.72 2.12
CA GLY A 344 2.55 1.61 2.99
C GLY A 344 1.07 1.42 2.76
N ILE A 345 0.30 1.66 3.80
CA ILE A 345 -1.17 1.62 3.74
C ILE A 345 -1.67 2.81 2.92
N PHE A 346 -0.98 3.95 3.00
CA PHE A 346 -1.36 5.19 2.32
C PHE A 346 -0.54 5.41 1.05
N VAL A 347 -1.17 6.04 0.08
CA VAL A 347 -0.57 6.57 -1.14
C VAL A 347 -0.79 8.07 -1.19
N LYS A 348 0.23 8.80 -1.60
CA LYS A 348 0.16 10.23 -1.92
C LYS A 348 0.11 10.41 -3.42
N LEU A 349 -0.77 11.26 -3.87
CA LEU A 349 -0.93 11.57 -5.29
C LEU A 349 -0.84 13.08 -5.47
N ASN A 350 0.12 13.55 -6.26
CA ASN A 350 0.23 14.96 -6.62
C ASN A 350 -0.93 15.34 -7.53
N ARG A 351 -1.70 16.36 -7.13
CA ARG A 351 -2.88 16.83 -7.85
C ARG A 351 -2.87 18.34 -8.00
N VAL A 352 -3.47 18.83 -9.07
CA VAL A 352 -3.64 20.25 -9.32
C VAL A 352 -4.83 20.77 -8.51
N GLY A 353 -4.59 21.80 -7.72
CA GLY A 353 -5.58 22.47 -6.90
C GLY A 353 -5.86 23.90 -7.33
N LYS A 354 -6.48 24.68 -6.43
CA LYS A 354 -6.77 26.10 -6.66
C LYS A 354 -5.50 26.89 -6.98
N ASN A 355 -5.61 27.84 -7.90
CA ASN A 355 -4.51 28.69 -8.42
C ASN A 355 -3.36 27.86 -9.04
N GLY A 356 -3.64 26.66 -9.58
CA GLY A 356 -2.63 25.77 -10.16
C GLY A 356 -1.67 25.15 -9.14
N LYS A 357 -1.85 25.42 -7.84
CA LYS A 357 -0.98 24.89 -6.79
C LYS A 357 -1.09 23.38 -6.67
N VAL A 358 0.03 22.69 -6.74
CA VAL A 358 0.07 21.23 -6.56
C VAL A 358 -0.03 20.90 -5.08
N PHE A 359 -0.97 20.02 -4.75
CA PHE A 359 -1.15 19.48 -3.40
C PHE A 359 -1.16 17.95 -3.40
N LYS A 360 -0.98 17.34 -2.24
CA LYS A 360 -0.93 15.88 -2.08
C LYS A 360 -2.28 15.34 -1.60
N VAL A 361 -2.92 14.53 -2.43
CA VAL A 361 -4.12 13.78 -2.07
C VAL A 361 -3.73 12.47 -1.40
N TYR A 362 -4.36 12.13 -0.29
CA TYR A 362 -4.12 10.92 0.46
C TYR A 362 -5.21 9.89 0.18
N LYS A 363 -4.80 8.66 -0.17
CA LYS A 363 -5.71 7.52 -0.36
C LYS A 363 -5.14 6.28 0.32
N PHE A 364 -5.99 5.30 0.63
CA PHE A 364 -5.49 3.97 0.96
C PHE A 364 -4.94 3.28 -0.30
N ARG A 365 -3.88 2.50 -0.11
CA ARG A 365 -3.27 1.74 -1.20
C ARG A 365 -4.16 0.57 -1.61
N THR A 366 -4.72 0.63 -2.79
CA THR A 366 -5.54 -0.43 -3.39
C THR A 366 -4.80 -1.31 -4.38
N MET A 367 -3.61 -0.88 -4.80
CA MET A 367 -2.76 -1.59 -5.76
C MET A 367 -1.58 -2.29 -5.07
N HIS A 368 -1.04 -3.30 -5.74
CA HIS A 368 0.19 -3.96 -5.30
C HIS A 368 1.37 -2.99 -5.26
N PRO A 369 2.34 -3.18 -4.33
CA PRO A 369 3.57 -2.37 -4.31
C PRO A 369 4.29 -2.45 -5.66
N TYR A 370 4.92 -1.34 -6.07
CA TYR A 370 5.64 -1.18 -7.34
C TYR A 370 4.77 -1.27 -8.61
N SER A 371 3.47 -1.39 -8.50
CA SER A 371 2.56 -1.46 -9.65
C SER A 371 2.48 -0.17 -10.47
N GLU A 372 2.89 0.95 -9.90
CA GLU A 372 3.04 2.24 -10.58
C GLU A 372 4.03 2.20 -11.75
N PHE A 373 5.04 1.33 -11.68
CA PHE A 373 6.05 1.16 -12.73
C PHE A 373 5.59 0.25 -13.88
N LEU A 374 4.41 -0.38 -13.74
CA LEU A 374 3.85 -1.26 -14.76
C LEU A 374 2.93 -0.55 -15.77
N GLN A 375 2.83 0.78 -15.73
CA GLN A 375 1.86 1.50 -16.56
C GLN A 375 2.07 1.20 -18.06
N ALA A 376 3.30 1.32 -18.56
CA ALA A 376 3.62 1.04 -19.97
C ALA A 376 3.35 -0.44 -20.33
N TYR A 377 3.83 -1.38 -19.52
CA TYR A 377 3.61 -2.82 -19.72
C TYR A 377 2.12 -3.19 -19.78
N ILE A 378 1.29 -2.59 -18.90
CA ILE A 378 -0.15 -2.84 -18.89
C ILE A 378 -0.80 -2.24 -20.13
N TYR A 379 -0.40 -1.05 -20.54
CA TYR A 379 -0.93 -0.39 -21.74
C TYR A 379 -0.66 -1.20 -23.01
N GLU A 380 0.53 -1.77 -23.14
CA GLU A 380 0.91 -2.59 -24.31
C GLU A 380 0.20 -3.96 -24.36
N ARG A 381 -0.09 -4.55 -23.19
CA ARG A 381 -0.60 -5.93 -23.12
C ARG A 381 -2.10 -6.04 -22.89
N TYR A 382 -2.72 -5.02 -22.34
CA TYR A 382 -4.14 -5.04 -21.99
C TYR A 382 -4.85 -3.87 -22.67
N SER A 383 -5.88 -4.19 -23.47
CA SER A 383 -6.70 -3.17 -24.11
C SER A 383 -7.44 -2.31 -23.08
N LEU A 384 -7.61 -1.03 -23.40
CA LEU A 384 -8.46 -0.12 -22.66
C LEU A 384 -9.93 -0.44 -22.95
N GLN A 385 -10.74 -0.47 -21.91
CA GLN A 385 -12.20 -0.48 -22.01
C GLN A 385 -12.72 0.94 -22.28
N GLU A 386 -13.99 1.05 -22.68
CA GLU A 386 -14.71 2.32 -22.70
C GLU A 386 -14.55 3.04 -21.35
N GLY A 387 -14.19 4.32 -21.38
CA GLY A 387 -13.86 5.09 -20.17
C GLY A 387 -12.40 5.02 -19.70
N GLY A 388 -11.46 4.51 -20.53
CA GLY A 388 -10.01 4.56 -20.28
C GLY A 388 -9.49 3.64 -19.17
N LYS A 389 -10.25 2.59 -18.84
CA LYS A 389 -9.86 1.58 -17.83
C LYS A 389 -9.22 0.36 -18.47
N PHE A 390 -8.33 -0.29 -17.74
CA PHE A 390 -7.74 -1.55 -18.20
C PHE A 390 -8.65 -2.73 -17.88
N ASN A 391 -8.87 -3.59 -18.89
CA ASN A 391 -9.54 -4.85 -18.67
C ASN A 391 -8.64 -5.76 -17.81
N HIS A 392 -9.18 -6.29 -16.71
CA HIS A 392 -8.43 -7.14 -15.77
C HIS A 392 -7.11 -6.55 -15.24
N ASP A 393 -7.15 -5.31 -14.74
CA ASP A 393 -5.95 -4.68 -14.16
C ASP A 393 -5.35 -5.51 -13.02
N ILE A 394 -4.25 -6.21 -13.33
CA ILE A 394 -3.52 -7.07 -12.39
C ILE A 394 -2.89 -6.30 -11.24
N ARG A 395 -2.81 -4.96 -11.33
CA ARG A 395 -2.22 -4.11 -10.30
C ARG A 395 -3.12 -3.99 -9.08
N VAL A 396 -4.43 -4.10 -9.25
CA VAL A 396 -5.41 -3.92 -8.18
C VAL A 396 -5.54 -5.19 -7.33
N THR A 397 -5.36 -5.05 -6.02
CA THR A 397 -5.54 -6.18 -5.09
C THR A 397 -7.01 -6.54 -4.92
N SER A 398 -7.31 -7.77 -4.47
CA SER A 398 -8.70 -8.17 -4.18
C SER A 398 -9.34 -7.29 -3.10
N LEU A 399 -8.58 -6.98 -2.03
CA LEU A 399 -9.01 -6.03 -1.00
C LEU A 399 -9.17 -4.62 -1.60
N GLY A 400 -8.27 -4.21 -2.48
CA GLY A 400 -8.35 -2.92 -3.16
C GLY A 400 -9.61 -2.77 -4.01
N ARG A 401 -10.04 -3.84 -4.70
CA ARG A 401 -11.32 -3.84 -5.43
C ARG A 401 -12.51 -3.66 -4.49
N PHE A 402 -12.51 -4.34 -3.35
CA PHE A 402 -13.53 -4.16 -2.33
C PHE A 402 -13.53 -2.72 -1.78
N MET A 403 -12.36 -2.18 -1.41
CA MET A 403 -12.22 -0.83 -0.89
C MET A 403 -12.73 0.23 -1.88
N ARG A 404 -12.37 0.10 -3.18
CA ARG A 404 -12.88 0.99 -4.24
C ARG A 404 -14.39 0.89 -4.40
N ARG A 405 -14.95 -0.33 -4.29
CA ARG A 405 -16.40 -0.54 -4.37
C ARG A 405 -17.16 0.15 -3.25
N CYS A 406 -16.57 0.23 -2.06
CA CYS A 406 -17.16 0.82 -0.86
C CYS A 406 -16.63 2.23 -0.57
N TRP A 407 -15.84 2.85 -1.46
CA TRP A 407 -15.25 4.19 -1.28
C TRP A 407 -14.29 4.32 -0.09
N ILE A 408 -13.92 3.20 0.54
CA ILE A 408 -13.02 3.15 1.69
C ILE A 408 -11.65 3.72 1.35
N ASP A 409 -11.18 3.50 0.10
CA ASP A 409 -9.86 3.99 -0.34
C ASP A 409 -9.76 5.52 -0.37
N GLU A 410 -10.87 6.23 -0.42
CA GLU A 410 -10.92 7.70 -0.44
C GLU A 410 -11.07 8.32 0.96
N LEU A 411 -11.36 7.53 2.01
CA LEU A 411 -11.49 8.05 3.38
C LEU A 411 -10.32 8.94 3.85
N PRO A 412 -9.04 8.64 3.51
CA PRO A 412 -7.95 9.54 3.90
C PRO A 412 -8.02 10.92 3.26
N MET A 413 -8.81 11.13 2.18
CA MET A 413 -9.03 12.46 1.59
C MET A 413 -9.78 13.41 2.54
N LEU A 414 -10.45 12.89 3.57
CA LEU A 414 -11.01 13.70 4.65
C LEU A 414 -9.96 14.57 5.33
N PHE A 415 -8.71 14.13 5.41
CA PHE A 415 -7.61 14.97 5.89
C PHE A 415 -7.35 16.18 4.96
N ASN A 416 -7.55 16.02 3.64
CA ASN A 416 -7.43 17.14 2.70
C ASN A 416 -8.59 18.13 2.85
N LEU A 417 -9.80 17.65 3.18
CA LEU A 417 -10.94 18.51 3.54
C LEU A 417 -10.62 19.32 4.80
N LEU A 418 -10.16 18.67 5.87
CA LEU A 418 -9.82 19.34 7.14
C LEU A 418 -8.69 20.36 7.00
N LYS A 419 -7.74 20.11 6.09
CA LYS A 419 -6.67 21.06 5.76
C LYS A 419 -7.12 22.22 4.89
N GLY A 420 -8.31 22.14 4.30
CA GLY A 420 -8.82 23.13 3.37
C GLY A 420 -8.17 23.08 1.98
N ASP A 421 -7.43 22.01 1.64
CA ASP A 421 -6.90 21.79 0.29
C ASP A 421 -8.01 21.46 -0.71
N MET A 422 -9.09 20.85 -0.21
CA MET A 422 -10.27 20.40 -0.95
C MET A 422 -11.54 20.85 -0.29
N LYS A 423 -12.66 20.80 -1.03
CA LYS A 423 -14.02 20.95 -0.51
C LYS A 423 -14.81 19.65 -0.69
N LEU A 424 -16.03 19.56 -0.12
CA LEU A 424 -16.82 18.33 -0.18
C LEU A 424 -17.27 18.04 -1.61
N VAL A 425 -17.93 18.99 -2.26
CA VAL A 425 -18.39 18.89 -3.65
C VAL A 425 -17.51 19.78 -4.53
N GLY A 426 -17.04 19.30 -5.67
CA GLY A 426 -16.19 20.08 -6.56
C GLY A 426 -15.52 19.21 -7.63
N VAL A 427 -14.85 19.82 -8.59
CA VAL A 427 -14.14 19.09 -9.66
C VAL A 427 -13.14 18.09 -9.12
N ARG A 428 -12.98 16.95 -9.79
CA ARG A 428 -12.08 15.89 -9.34
C ARG A 428 -10.62 16.35 -9.27
N PRO A 429 -9.85 16.05 -8.20
CA PRO A 429 -8.41 16.34 -8.17
C PRO A 429 -7.66 15.45 -9.16
N ILE A 430 -7.06 16.03 -10.20
CA ILE A 430 -6.39 15.32 -11.30
C ILE A 430 -4.88 15.58 -11.31
N SER A 431 -4.13 14.68 -11.99
CA SER A 431 -2.68 14.84 -12.18
C SER A 431 -2.36 15.97 -13.15
N LYS A 432 -1.11 16.48 -13.12
CA LYS A 432 -0.65 17.48 -14.11
C LYS A 432 -0.81 16.99 -15.55
N HIS A 433 -0.48 15.72 -15.79
CA HIS A 433 -0.63 15.11 -17.11
C HIS A 433 -2.09 15.07 -17.56
N TYR A 434 -3.02 14.63 -16.69
CA TYR A 434 -4.44 14.59 -17.05
C TYR A 434 -5.01 16.01 -17.21
N PHE A 435 -4.53 16.96 -16.40
CA PHE A 435 -4.87 18.38 -16.52
C PHE A 435 -4.46 18.95 -17.88
N SER A 436 -3.28 18.59 -18.43
CA SER A 436 -2.82 19.06 -19.74
C SER A 436 -3.60 18.49 -20.93
N LEU A 437 -4.42 17.46 -20.73
CA LEU A 437 -5.29 16.91 -21.77
C LEU A 437 -6.60 17.69 -21.94
N TYR A 438 -6.95 18.50 -20.95
CA TYR A 438 -8.19 19.29 -20.97
C TYR A 438 -8.04 20.55 -21.85
N SER A 439 -9.18 21.03 -22.34
CA SER A 439 -9.26 22.32 -23.07
C SER A 439 -8.75 23.48 -22.19
N GLN A 440 -8.13 24.47 -22.83
CA GLN A 440 -7.57 25.62 -22.12
C GLN A 440 -8.63 26.35 -21.29
N GLU A 441 -9.83 26.51 -21.83
CA GLU A 441 -10.95 27.16 -21.13
C GLU A 441 -11.29 26.42 -19.83
N LEU A 442 -11.38 25.09 -19.87
CA LEU A 442 -11.66 24.30 -18.69
C LEU A 442 -10.52 24.36 -17.67
N GLN A 443 -9.26 24.36 -18.13
CA GLN A 443 -8.09 24.49 -17.25
C GLN A 443 -8.13 25.82 -16.47
N GLU A 444 -8.44 26.94 -17.13
CA GLU A 444 -8.54 28.26 -16.53
C GLU A 444 -9.69 28.36 -15.51
N LYS A 445 -10.86 27.82 -15.82
CA LYS A 445 -11.99 27.77 -14.86
C LYS A 445 -11.69 26.88 -13.65
N ARG A 446 -11.10 25.71 -13.88
CA ARG A 446 -10.78 24.75 -12.80
C ARG A 446 -9.84 25.33 -11.74
N VAL A 447 -8.83 26.08 -12.14
CA VAL A 447 -7.85 26.64 -11.17
C VAL A 447 -8.44 27.75 -10.30
N ARG A 448 -9.58 28.33 -10.64
CA ARG A 448 -10.28 29.30 -9.80
C ARG A 448 -10.97 28.65 -8.60
N HIS A 449 -11.28 27.36 -8.69
CA HIS A 449 -12.05 26.61 -7.68
C HIS A 449 -11.19 25.57 -6.95
N LYS A 450 -11.54 25.27 -5.68
CA LYS A 450 -10.94 24.13 -4.96
C LYS A 450 -11.51 22.83 -5.53
N PRO A 451 -10.69 21.78 -5.71
CA PRO A 451 -11.20 20.45 -6.06
C PRO A 451 -12.05 19.87 -4.93
N GLY A 452 -12.95 18.94 -5.29
CA GLY A 452 -13.87 18.29 -4.37
C GLY A 452 -13.58 16.80 -4.14
N LEU A 453 -14.12 16.29 -3.03
CA LEU A 453 -14.16 14.85 -2.74
C LEU A 453 -15.23 14.17 -3.59
N LEU A 454 -16.37 14.82 -3.76
CA LEU A 454 -17.50 14.37 -4.55
C LEU A 454 -17.56 15.15 -5.88
N PRO A 455 -16.98 14.65 -6.95
CA PRO A 455 -16.98 15.35 -8.23
C PRO A 455 -18.30 15.22 -8.99
N PRO A 456 -18.66 16.24 -9.81
CA PRO A 456 -19.92 16.29 -10.56
C PRO A 456 -20.09 15.11 -11.51
N PHE A 457 -19.01 14.50 -11.98
CA PHE A 457 -19.04 13.34 -12.85
C PHE A 457 -19.80 12.14 -12.23
N TYR A 458 -19.93 12.05 -10.90
CA TYR A 458 -20.75 11.01 -10.26
C TYR A 458 -22.26 11.27 -10.41
N ALA A 459 -22.66 12.52 -10.64
CA ALA A 459 -24.05 12.86 -10.95
C ALA A 459 -24.35 12.57 -12.42
N ASP A 460 -23.43 12.93 -13.33
CA ASP A 460 -23.64 12.93 -14.77
C ASP A 460 -23.24 11.61 -15.46
N MET A 461 -22.39 10.79 -14.80
CA MET A 461 -21.94 9.48 -15.30
C MET A 461 -21.31 9.48 -16.71
N PRO A 462 -20.39 10.39 -17.02
CA PRO A 462 -19.77 10.52 -18.34
C PRO A 462 -18.92 9.29 -18.71
N LYS A 463 -18.87 8.95 -20.00
CA LYS A 463 -18.13 7.79 -20.52
C LYS A 463 -16.86 8.19 -21.29
N THR A 464 -16.86 9.34 -21.93
CA THR A 464 -15.73 9.83 -22.72
C THR A 464 -15.03 11.01 -22.03
N LEU A 465 -13.85 11.38 -22.52
CA LEU A 465 -13.11 12.53 -22.00
C LEU A 465 -13.89 13.83 -22.24
N GLU A 466 -14.49 13.98 -23.43
CA GLU A 466 -15.30 15.15 -23.80
C GLU A 466 -16.53 15.28 -22.88
N GLU A 467 -17.19 14.16 -22.59
CA GLU A 467 -18.33 14.17 -21.65
C GLU A 467 -17.90 14.53 -20.23
N ILE A 468 -16.69 14.11 -19.78
CA ILE A 468 -16.13 14.51 -18.50
C ILE A 468 -15.86 16.02 -18.48
N GLU A 469 -15.26 16.56 -19.52
CA GLU A 469 -15.02 17.99 -19.67
C GLU A 469 -16.33 18.77 -19.65
N ALA A 470 -17.33 18.33 -20.40
CA ALA A 470 -18.65 18.96 -20.45
C ALA A 470 -19.37 18.92 -19.09
N SER A 471 -19.26 17.82 -18.34
CA SER A 471 -19.82 17.71 -16.98
C SER A 471 -19.17 18.70 -16.02
N GLU A 472 -17.82 18.76 -16.03
CA GLU A 472 -17.09 19.70 -15.18
C GLU A 472 -17.32 21.17 -15.58
N MET A 473 -17.39 21.44 -16.88
CA MET A 473 -17.68 22.78 -17.40
C MET A 473 -19.05 23.25 -16.93
N ARG A 474 -20.12 22.44 -17.07
CA ARG A 474 -21.46 22.77 -16.56
C ARG A 474 -21.47 23.09 -15.07
N TYR A 475 -20.76 22.29 -14.28
CA TYR A 475 -20.66 22.52 -12.85
C TYR A 475 -19.96 23.85 -12.54
N LEU A 476 -18.82 24.13 -13.20
CA LEU A 476 -18.05 25.34 -12.98
C LEU A 476 -18.79 26.60 -13.43
N THR A 477 -19.45 26.55 -14.58
CA THR A 477 -20.31 27.64 -15.07
C THR A 477 -21.47 27.91 -14.09
N MET A 478 -22.09 26.85 -13.59
CA MET A 478 -23.14 27.00 -12.57
C MET A 478 -22.61 27.58 -11.24
N CYS A 479 -21.36 27.32 -10.88
CA CYS A 479 -20.70 27.95 -9.73
C CYS A 479 -20.48 29.46 -9.94
N GLU A 480 -20.17 29.88 -11.18
CA GLU A 480 -19.99 31.29 -11.53
C GLU A 480 -21.35 32.03 -11.56
N GLU A 481 -22.41 31.41 -12.09
CA GLU A 481 -23.72 32.02 -12.24
C GLU A 481 -24.53 32.08 -10.93
N LYS A 482 -24.63 30.95 -10.21
CA LYS A 482 -25.51 30.77 -9.03
C LYS A 482 -24.77 30.81 -7.70
N GLY A 483 -23.45 30.94 -7.75
CA GLY A 483 -22.60 30.86 -6.58
C GLY A 483 -22.22 29.42 -6.18
N THR A 484 -21.03 29.30 -5.62
CA THR A 484 -20.40 27.97 -5.31
C THR A 484 -21.22 27.18 -4.28
N LEU A 485 -21.76 27.84 -3.23
CA LEU A 485 -22.48 27.13 -2.16
C LEU A 485 -23.80 26.52 -2.65
N VAL A 486 -24.58 27.26 -3.45
CA VAL A 486 -25.83 26.76 -4.02
C VAL A 486 -25.59 25.59 -4.96
N THR A 487 -24.59 25.73 -5.84
CA THR A 487 -24.21 24.69 -6.78
C THR A 487 -23.72 23.43 -6.06
N ASP A 488 -22.87 23.58 -5.03
CA ASP A 488 -22.37 22.46 -4.22
C ASP A 488 -23.53 21.71 -3.54
N PHE A 489 -24.51 22.42 -3.01
CA PHE A 489 -25.70 21.83 -2.38
C PHE A 489 -26.55 21.05 -3.39
N VAL A 490 -26.81 21.61 -4.56
CA VAL A 490 -27.57 20.92 -5.63
C VAL A 490 -26.85 19.67 -6.11
N TYR A 491 -25.54 19.79 -6.37
CA TYR A 491 -24.76 18.65 -6.82
C TYR A 491 -24.56 17.59 -5.73
N PHE A 492 -24.47 17.98 -4.48
CA PHE A 492 -24.42 17.02 -3.36
C PHE A 492 -25.63 16.08 -3.39
N TRP A 493 -26.84 16.61 -3.52
CA TRP A 493 -28.05 15.78 -3.56
C TRP A 493 -28.16 14.96 -4.85
N LYS A 494 -27.76 15.50 -5.99
CA LYS A 494 -27.68 14.74 -7.25
C LYS A 494 -26.74 13.56 -7.15
N ILE A 495 -25.53 13.79 -6.62
CA ILE A 495 -24.50 12.76 -6.42
C ILE A 495 -24.99 11.73 -5.41
N PHE A 496 -25.53 12.16 -4.28
CA PHE A 496 -26.07 11.28 -3.24
C PHE A 496 -27.17 10.36 -3.81
N TYR A 497 -28.12 10.92 -4.55
CA TYR A 497 -29.16 10.14 -5.23
C TYR A 497 -28.56 9.10 -6.19
N THR A 498 -27.58 9.49 -6.99
CA THR A 498 -26.96 8.60 -7.97
C THR A 498 -26.14 7.48 -7.31
N ILE A 499 -25.44 7.79 -6.22
CA ILE A 499 -24.68 6.78 -5.46
C ILE A 499 -25.61 5.77 -4.80
N VAL A 500 -26.69 6.24 -4.13
CA VAL A 500 -27.59 5.37 -3.35
C VAL A 500 -28.51 4.56 -4.27
N PHE A 501 -29.16 5.20 -5.23
CA PHE A 501 -30.21 4.58 -6.03
C PHE A 501 -29.70 3.99 -7.36
N LYS A 502 -28.77 4.65 -8.06
CA LYS A 502 -28.19 4.14 -9.31
C LYS A 502 -26.92 3.33 -9.10
N ARG A 503 -26.48 3.12 -7.84
CA ARG A 503 -25.30 2.34 -7.47
C ARG A 503 -24.04 2.77 -8.22
N SER A 504 -23.87 4.07 -8.48
CA SER A 504 -22.63 4.62 -9.02
C SER A 504 -21.46 4.22 -8.10
N ARG A 505 -20.35 3.78 -8.66
CA ARG A 505 -19.21 3.29 -7.88
C ARG A 505 -17.96 4.10 -8.21
N SER A 506 -17.10 4.26 -7.21
CA SER A 506 -15.74 4.73 -7.42
C SER A 506 -14.99 3.69 -8.27
N HIS A 507 -14.45 4.11 -9.38
CA HIS A 507 -13.73 3.23 -10.29
C HIS A 507 -12.29 3.68 -10.46
#